data_5c67764b6d394e9e05c742a340454493
#
_entry.id   5c67764b6d394e9e05c742a340454493
#
_cell.length_a   1.000
_cell.length_b   1.000
_cell.length_c   1.000
_cell.angle_alpha   90.00
_cell.angle_beta   90.00
_cell.angle_gamma   90.00
#
_symmetry.space_group_name_H-M   'P 1'
#
loop_
_entity.id
_entity.type
_entity.pdbx_description
1 polymer ?
#
loop_
_entity_poly.entity_id
_entity_poly.type
_entity_poly.pdbx_seq_one_letter_code
_entity_poly.pdbx_strand_id
1 'polypeptide(L)'
;MFVCIMTYTTGVMLMMLTDAQKYLVLREKKGLITHCMQGWSRNMNYLGEIMLYASFGILVQRWEAWMIFSYMWGIIFVLRMSLKEYSLSKKPGFHEYQQKTWLLLPKLFNSDLWAYTIYGTLFSIFYFTYASGGIEKTLKSLF
;
A
#
# COMPACT_ATOMS: atom_id res chain seq x y z
N MET A 1 -6.43 19.74 -0.06
CA MET A 1 -5.28 19.94 -0.96
C MET A 1 -4.00 19.27 -0.46
N PHE A 2 -3.52 19.60 0.75
CA PHE A 2 -2.27 19.05 1.30
C PHE A 2 -2.24 17.51 1.34
N VAL A 3 -3.28 16.86 1.90
CA VAL A 3 -3.38 15.39 1.98
C VAL A 3 -3.32 14.74 0.59
N CYS A 4 -3.99 15.33 -0.40
CA CYS A 4 -3.97 14.84 -1.78
C CYS A 4 -2.54 14.84 -2.34
N ILE A 5 -1.81 15.95 -2.21
CA ILE A 5 -0.44 16.09 -2.70
C ILE A 5 0.48 15.10 -1.98
N MET A 6 0.38 14.97 -0.67
CA MET A 6 1.19 14.03 0.11
C MET A 6 0.92 12.57 -0.27
N THR A 7 -0.36 12.20 -0.44
CA THR A 7 -0.72 10.84 -0.86
C THR A 7 -0.21 10.54 -2.27
N TYR A 8 -0.36 11.49 -3.19
CA TYR A 8 0.13 11.37 -4.56
C TYR A 8 1.66 11.20 -4.60
N THR A 9 2.40 12.12 -4.00
CA THR A 9 3.87 12.09 -4.03
C THR A 9 4.43 10.85 -3.37
N THR A 10 3.90 10.44 -2.21
CA THR A 10 4.30 9.21 -1.53
C THR A 10 4.00 7.99 -2.40
N GLY A 11 2.82 7.93 -3.03
CA GLY A 11 2.44 6.84 -3.94
C GLY A 11 3.39 6.71 -5.13
N VAL A 12 3.69 7.82 -5.81
CA VAL A 12 4.65 7.86 -6.93
C VAL A 12 6.03 7.42 -6.48
N MET A 13 6.53 7.93 -5.35
CA MET A 13 7.85 7.55 -4.83
C MET A 13 7.92 6.06 -4.51
N LEU A 14 6.94 5.49 -3.83
CA LEU A 14 6.89 4.06 -3.52
C LEU A 14 6.89 3.21 -4.79
N MET A 15 6.07 3.56 -5.77
CA MET A 15 5.99 2.85 -7.03
C MET A 15 7.32 2.90 -7.80
N MET A 16 7.87 4.10 -8.00
CA MET A 16 9.11 4.29 -8.76
C MET A 16 10.31 3.63 -8.09
N LEU A 17 10.49 3.80 -6.78
CA LEU A 17 11.61 3.21 -6.05
C LEU A 17 11.55 1.68 -6.07
N THR A 18 10.36 1.11 -5.89
CA THR A 18 10.18 -0.34 -5.91
C THR A 18 10.47 -0.93 -7.30
N ASP A 19 9.99 -0.28 -8.37
CA ASP A 19 10.22 -0.76 -9.73
C ASP A 19 11.68 -0.54 -10.17
N ALA A 20 12.30 0.57 -9.79
CA ALA A 20 13.72 0.82 -10.03
C ALA A 20 14.60 -0.22 -9.31
N GLN A 21 14.33 -0.50 -8.04
CA GLN A 21 15.02 -1.56 -7.30
C GLN A 21 14.88 -2.91 -7.99
N LYS A 22 13.65 -3.27 -8.37
CA LYS A 22 13.37 -4.53 -9.07
C LYS A 22 14.16 -4.62 -10.38
N TYR A 23 14.17 -3.56 -11.17
CA TYR A 23 14.92 -3.50 -12.41
C TYR A 23 16.43 -3.71 -12.19
N LEU A 24 17.03 -2.97 -11.25
CA LEU A 24 18.47 -3.05 -10.97
C LEU A 24 18.87 -4.43 -10.47
N VAL A 25 18.15 -4.97 -9.48
CA VAL A 25 18.47 -6.27 -8.87
C VAL A 25 18.30 -7.41 -9.89
N LEU A 26 17.23 -7.41 -10.67
CA LEU A 26 16.99 -8.48 -11.65
C LEU A 26 17.92 -8.40 -12.86
N ARG A 27 18.53 -7.25 -13.12
CA ARG A 27 19.57 -7.10 -14.14
C ARG A 27 20.85 -7.83 -13.73
N GLU A 28 21.20 -7.81 -12.44
CA GLU A 28 22.41 -8.46 -11.92
C GLU A 28 22.16 -9.94 -11.61
N LYS A 29 21.06 -10.25 -10.91
CA LYS A 29 20.72 -11.59 -10.48
C LYS A 29 19.24 -11.88 -10.64
N LYS A 30 18.92 -12.86 -11.49
CA LYS A 30 17.55 -13.36 -11.63
C LYS A 30 17.18 -14.18 -10.39
N GLY A 31 16.02 -13.90 -9.79
CA GLY A 31 15.55 -14.66 -8.62
C GLY A 31 14.44 -13.97 -7.82
N LEU A 32 14.32 -14.38 -6.58
CA LEU A 32 13.44 -13.75 -5.59
C LEU A 32 14.17 -12.58 -4.92
N ILE A 33 13.53 -11.41 -4.90
CA ILE A 33 14.07 -10.23 -4.21
C ILE A 33 13.43 -10.18 -2.83
N THR A 34 14.25 -10.28 -1.77
CA THR A 34 13.80 -10.35 -0.38
C THR A 34 14.29 -9.20 0.50
N HIS A 35 14.93 -8.20 -0.11
CA HIS A 35 15.58 -7.08 0.60
C HIS A 35 15.03 -5.72 0.16
N CYS A 36 15.40 -4.68 0.90
CA CYS A 36 14.94 -3.29 0.70
C CYS A 36 13.41 -3.19 0.63
N MET A 37 12.84 -2.47 -0.34
CA MET A 37 11.40 -2.24 -0.47
C MET A 37 10.59 -3.55 -0.56
N GLN A 38 11.12 -4.54 -1.28
CA GLN A 38 10.49 -5.86 -1.39
C GLN A 38 10.58 -6.66 -0.08
N GLY A 39 11.53 -6.34 0.82
CA GLY A 39 11.63 -6.94 2.15
C GLY A 39 10.54 -6.45 3.13
N TRP A 40 9.90 -5.32 2.84
CA TRP A 40 8.83 -4.77 3.68
C TRP A 40 7.46 -5.30 3.28
N SER A 41 7.20 -5.38 1.98
CA SER A 41 5.95 -5.91 1.43
C SER A 41 6.21 -6.51 0.05
N ARG A 42 5.48 -7.59 -0.27
CA ARG A 42 5.60 -8.26 -1.58
C ARG A 42 5.10 -7.43 -2.76
N ASN A 43 4.21 -6.48 -2.49
CA ASN A 43 3.57 -5.66 -3.52
C ASN A 43 3.59 -4.17 -3.19
N MET A 44 4.74 -3.66 -2.74
CA MET A 44 4.91 -2.24 -2.39
C MET A 44 4.62 -1.29 -3.56
N ASN A 45 4.92 -1.71 -4.80
CA ASN A 45 4.57 -0.96 -6.00
C ASN A 45 3.05 -0.80 -6.17
N TYR A 46 2.27 -1.86 -5.90
CA TYR A 46 0.81 -1.76 -5.94
C TYR A 46 0.25 -0.88 -4.81
N LEU A 47 0.88 -0.90 -3.63
CA LEU A 47 0.53 0.06 -2.57
C LEU A 47 0.73 1.50 -3.04
N GLY A 48 1.87 1.79 -3.68
CA GLY A 48 2.13 3.10 -4.28
C GLY A 48 1.09 3.48 -5.33
N GLU A 49 0.71 2.55 -6.19
CA GLU A 49 -0.30 2.74 -7.23
C GLU A 49 -1.70 3.00 -6.63
N ILE A 50 -2.08 2.28 -5.57
CA ILE A 50 -3.32 2.51 -4.82
C ILE A 50 -3.33 3.93 -4.23
N MET A 51 -2.24 4.36 -3.60
CA MET A 51 -2.13 5.70 -3.03
C MET A 51 -2.24 6.78 -4.11
N LEU A 52 -1.61 6.56 -5.27
CA LEU A 52 -1.69 7.47 -6.41
C LEU A 52 -3.15 7.64 -6.88
N TYR A 53 -3.87 6.56 -7.12
CA TYR A 53 -5.29 6.65 -7.52
C TYR A 53 -6.18 7.20 -6.41
N ALA A 54 -5.93 6.83 -5.14
CA ALA A 54 -6.68 7.38 -4.01
C ALA A 54 -6.55 8.91 -3.93
N SER A 55 -5.38 9.47 -4.28
CA SER A 55 -5.18 10.92 -4.30
C SER A 55 -6.13 11.64 -5.25
N PHE A 56 -6.42 11.05 -6.40
CA PHE A 56 -7.42 11.59 -7.33
C PHE A 56 -8.84 11.50 -6.76
N GLY A 57 -9.19 10.41 -6.06
CA GLY A 57 -10.47 10.28 -5.35
C GLY A 57 -10.65 11.37 -4.29
N ILE A 58 -9.59 11.65 -3.53
CA ILE A 58 -9.55 12.73 -2.53
C ILE A 58 -9.72 14.10 -3.20
N LEU A 59 -9.12 14.31 -4.37
CA LEU A 59 -9.21 15.58 -5.11
C LEU A 59 -10.61 15.82 -5.66
N VAL A 60 -11.20 14.80 -6.29
CA VAL A 60 -12.51 14.90 -6.97
C VAL A 60 -13.65 14.99 -5.98
N GLN A 61 -13.54 14.38 -4.80
CA GLN A 61 -14.54 14.35 -3.73
C GLN A 61 -15.93 13.84 -4.17
N ARG A 62 -15.99 13.03 -5.22
CA ARG A 62 -17.20 12.45 -5.76
C ARG A 62 -17.21 10.94 -5.50
N TRP A 63 -18.34 10.41 -5.07
CA TRP A 63 -18.49 8.98 -4.77
C TRP A 63 -18.33 8.08 -6.00
N GLU A 64 -18.65 8.58 -7.19
CA GLU A 64 -18.48 7.87 -8.46
C GLU A 64 -17.01 7.53 -8.73
N ALA A 65 -16.08 8.43 -8.37
CA ALA A 65 -14.66 8.16 -8.49
C ALA A 65 -14.22 6.98 -7.60
N TRP A 66 -14.75 6.93 -6.37
CA TRP A 66 -14.45 5.83 -5.44
C TRP A 66 -15.04 4.49 -5.91
N MET A 67 -16.19 4.48 -6.57
CA MET A 67 -16.74 3.27 -7.19
C MET A 67 -15.83 2.73 -8.29
N ILE A 68 -15.35 3.60 -9.18
CA ILE A 68 -14.43 3.20 -10.26
C ILE A 68 -13.14 2.63 -9.67
N PHE A 69 -12.55 3.31 -8.66
CA PHE A 69 -11.33 2.83 -8.00
C PHE A 69 -11.55 1.51 -7.26
N SER A 70 -12.67 1.35 -6.56
CA SER A 70 -13.01 0.10 -5.87
C SER A 70 -13.14 -1.07 -6.84
N TYR A 71 -13.74 -0.86 -7.99
CA TYR A 71 -13.83 -1.85 -9.06
C TYR A 71 -12.42 -2.21 -9.60
N MET A 72 -11.61 -1.21 -9.91
CA MET A 72 -10.25 -1.41 -10.40
C MET A 72 -9.39 -2.16 -9.37
N TRP A 73 -9.44 -1.76 -8.09
CA TRP A 73 -8.68 -2.39 -7.03
C TRP A 73 -9.20 -3.80 -6.70
N GLY A 74 -10.51 -3.96 -6.56
CA GLY A 74 -11.13 -5.23 -6.18
C GLY A 74 -10.98 -6.32 -7.25
N ILE A 75 -10.93 -5.97 -8.52
CA ILE A 75 -10.85 -6.95 -9.61
C ILE A 75 -9.45 -6.96 -10.21
N ILE A 76 -8.98 -5.86 -10.79
CA ILE A 76 -7.75 -5.87 -11.58
C ILE A 76 -6.52 -6.06 -10.70
N PHE A 77 -6.42 -5.32 -9.58
CA PHE A 77 -5.26 -5.44 -8.70
C PHE A 77 -5.21 -6.78 -7.98
N VAL A 78 -6.36 -7.29 -7.49
CA VAL A 78 -6.41 -8.60 -6.84
C VAL A 78 -5.98 -9.69 -7.80
N LEU A 79 -6.47 -9.68 -9.04
CA LEU A 79 -6.06 -10.65 -10.07
C LEU A 79 -4.55 -10.55 -10.36
N ARG A 80 -4.02 -9.34 -10.56
CA ARG A 80 -2.58 -9.15 -10.83
C ARG A 80 -1.71 -9.60 -9.66
N MET A 81 -2.10 -9.27 -8.41
CA MET A 81 -1.40 -9.73 -7.22
C MET A 81 -1.42 -11.24 -7.09
N SER A 82 -2.56 -11.88 -7.34
CA SER A 82 -2.71 -13.35 -7.27
C SER A 82 -1.83 -14.04 -8.31
N LEU A 83 -1.82 -13.55 -9.54
CA LEU A 83 -0.95 -14.08 -10.60
C LEU A 83 0.54 -13.91 -10.27
N LYS A 84 0.91 -12.76 -9.69
CA LYS A 84 2.28 -12.51 -9.24
C LYS A 84 2.67 -13.43 -8.09
N GLU A 85 1.81 -13.60 -7.07
CA GLU A 85 2.03 -14.54 -5.96
C GLU A 85 2.21 -15.98 -6.48
N TYR A 86 1.35 -16.41 -7.39
CA TYR A 86 1.49 -17.73 -8.03
C TYR A 86 2.82 -17.88 -8.78
N SER A 87 3.29 -16.84 -9.47
CA SER A 87 4.60 -16.86 -10.14
C SER A 87 5.75 -16.88 -9.14
N LEU A 88 5.63 -16.13 -8.03
CA LEU A 88 6.64 -16.07 -6.98
C LEU A 88 6.70 -17.37 -6.16
N SER A 89 5.58 -18.05 -5.94
CA SER A 89 5.52 -19.32 -5.19
C SER A 89 6.33 -20.44 -5.80
N LYS A 90 6.61 -20.35 -7.09
CA LYS A 90 7.47 -21.31 -7.82
C LYS A 90 8.97 -21.09 -7.58
N LYS A 91 9.35 -19.98 -6.93
CA LYS A 91 10.77 -19.66 -6.70
C LYS A 91 11.26 -20.24 -5.35
N PRO A 92 12.52 -20.72 -5.29
CA PRO A 92 13.10 -21.21 -4.05
C PRO A 92 13.15 -20.09 -3.00
N GLY A 93 12.89 -20.44 -1.73
CA GLY A 93 12.89 -19.47 -0.62
C GLY A 93 11.61 -18.63 -0.49
N PHE A 94 10.59 -18.85 -1.34
CA PHE A 94 9.36 -18.06 -1.28
C PHE A 94 8.60 -18.24 0.04
N HIS A 95 8.57 -19.44 0.61
CA HIS A 95 7.84 -19.71 1.85
C HIS A 95 8.39 -18.91 3.04
N GLU A 96 9.70 -18.86 3.18
CA GLU A 96 10.35 -18.01 4.21
C GLU A 96 10.10 -16.52 3.99
N TYR A 97 10.14 -16.10 2.74
CA TYR A 97 9.83 -14.72 2.35
C TYR A 97 8.37 -14.35 2.66
N GLN A 98 7.44 -15.27 2.41
CA GLN A 98 6.02 -15.08 2.70
C GLN A 98 5.74 -14.90 4.20
N GLN A 99 6.44 -15.63 5.06
CA GLN A 99 6.31 -15.49 6.51
C GLN A 99 6.82 -14.13 7.04
N LYS A 100 7.84 -13.57 6.40
CA LYS A 100 8.46 -12.30 6.79
C LYS A 100 7.74 -11.07 6.27
N THR A 101 6.95 -11.20 5.20
CA THR A 101 6.36 -10.06 4.51
C THR A 101 4.85 -10.22 4.33
N TRP A 102 4.12 -9.12 4.39
CA TRP A 102 2.69 -9.12 4.03
C TRP A 102 2.50 -8.89 2.52
N LEU A 103 1.28 -9.16 2.06
CA LEU A 103 0.95 -9.08 0.64
C LEU A 103 1.06 -7.65 0.09
N LEU A 104 0.49 -6.67 0.79
CA LEU A 104 0.35 -5.28 0.33
C LEU A 104 0.95 -4.27 1.30
N LEU A 105 0.58 -4.34 2.57
CA LEU A 105 1.07 -3.44 3.60
C LEU A 105 2.43 -3.90 4.15
N PRO A 106 3.31 -2.98 4.58
CA PRO A 106 4.55 -3.34 5.26
C PRO A 106 4.27 -4.09 6.57
N LYS A 107 5.02 -5.18 6.82
CA LYS A 107 5.00 -5.86 8.11
C LYS A 107 5.85 -5.08 9.10
N LEU A 108 5.21 -4.27 9.95
CA LEU A 108 5.92 -3.42 10.89
C LEU A 108 6.51 -4.25 12.05
N PHE A 109 7.75 -3.93 12.44
CA PHE A 109 8.49 -4.58 13.53
C PHE A 109 8.59 -6.11 13.43
N ASN A 110 8.48 -6.66 12.23
CA ASN A 110 8.51 -8.11 11.96
C ASN A 110 7.51 -8.93 12.81
N SER A 111 6.45 -8.30 13.31
CA SER A 111 5.40 -8.86 14.15
C SER A 111 4.03 -8.55 13.58
N ASP A 112 3.19 -9.59 13.46
CA ASP A 112 1.83 -9.43 12.98
C ASP A 112 0.97 -8.65 13.99
N LEU A 113 1.17 -8.91 15.29
CA LEU A 113 0.43 -8.23 16.36
C LEU A 113 0.65 -6.71 16.34
N TRP A 114 1.91 -6.27 16.29
CA TRP A 114 2.25 -4.85 16.23
C TRP A 114 1.72 -4.18 14.94
N ALA A 115 1.85 -4.87 13.81
CA ALA A 115 1.35 -4.33 12.56
C ALA A 115 -0.17 -4.17 12.58
N TYR A 116 -0.94 -5.17 13.05
CA TYR A 116 -2.40 -5.05 13.19
C TYR A 116 -2.80 -3.96 14.17
N THR A 117 -2.10 -3.83 15.30
CA THR A 117 -2.40 -2.79 16.29
C THR A 117 -2.19 -1.39 15.71
N ILE A 118 -1.06 -1.15 15.04
CA ILE A 118 -0.74 0.15 14.46
C ILE A 118 -1.72 0.50 13.33
N TYR A 119 -1.94 -0.41 12.39
CA TYR A 119 -2.87 -0.16 11.28
C TYR A 119 -4.31 -0.02 11.77
N GLY A 120 -4.74 -0.82 12.75
CA GLY A 120 -6.05 -0.71 13.37
C GLY A 120 -6.24 0.64 14.08
N THR A 121 -5.22 1.11 14.80
CA THR A 121 -5.24 2.42 15.44
C THR A 121 -5.31 3.55 14.41
N LEU A 122 -4.48 3.50 13.38
CA LEU A 122 -4.50 4.50 12.30
C LEU A 122 -5.85 4.53 11.58
N PHE A 123 -6.42 3.36 11.29
CA PHE A 123 -7.73 3.27 10.68
C PHE A 123 -8.84 3.82 11.58
N SER A 124 -8.78 3.53 12.89
CA SER A 124 -9.74 4.05 13.88
C SER A 124 -9.66 5.57 13.99
N ILE A 125 -8.45 6.14 14.04
CA ILE A 125 -8.25 7.60 14.03
C ILE A 125 -8.80 8.21 12.75
N PHE A 126 -8.50 7.63 11.59
CA PHE A 126 -9.01 8.11 10.31
C PHE A 126 -10.54 8.07 10.25
N TYR A 127 -11.13 6.94 10.68
CA TYR A 127 -12.59 6.77 10.72
C TYR A 127 -13.24 7.78 11.67
N PHE A 128 -12.68 7.97 12.87
CA PHE A 128 -13.20 8.92 13.85
C PHE A 128 -13.13 10.36 13.33
N THR A 129 -12.01 10.76 12.73
CA THR A 129 -11.88 12.11 12.15
C THR A 129 -12.82 12.33 10.97
N TYR A 130 -13.05 11.30 10.16
CA TYR A 130 -14.02 11.35 9.07
C TYR A 130 -15.46 11.47 9.60
N ALA A 131 -15.84 10.64 10.58
CA ALA A 131 -17.17 10.63 11.20
C ALA A 131 -17.48 11.95 11.95
N SER A 132 -16.46 12.60 12.52
CA SER A 132 -16.58 13.90 13.20
C SER A 132 -16.68 15.10 12.23
N GLY A 133 -16.72 14.85 10.92
CA GLY A 133 -16.83 15.92 9.92
C GLY A 133 -15.52 16.53 9.48
N GLY A 134 -14.42 15.79 9.64
CA GLY A 134 -13.09 16.13 9.17
C GLY A 134 -12.17 16.70 10.27
N ILE A 135 -10.88 16.74 9.96
CA ILE A 135 -9.81 17.12 10.89
C ILE A 135 -10.05 18.52 11.49
N GLU A 136 -10.56 19.44 10.70
CA GLU A 136 -10.79 20.83 11.15
C GLU A 136 -11.85 20.94 12.26
N LYS A 137 -12.95 20.16 12.14
CA LYS A 137 -13.99 20.12 13.20
C LYS A 137 -13.51 19.38 14.44
N THR A 138 -12.77 18.29 14.25
CA THR A 138 -12.18 17.51 15.36
C THR A 138 -11.20 18.35 16.16
N LEU A 139 -10.33 19.13 15.51
CA LEU A 139 -9.43 20.06 16.20
C LEU A 139 -10.19 21.16 16.95
N LYS A 140 -11.23 21.75 16.35
CA LYS A 140 -12.07 22.77 17.02
C LYS A 140 -12.86 22.23 18.19
N SER A 141 -13.09 20.92 18.27
CA SER A 141 -13.78 20.30 19.43
C SER A 141 -12.82 19.91 20.57
N LEU A 142 -11.52 19.91 20.33
CA LEU A 142 -10.49 19.58 21.32
C LEU A 142 -9.87 20.83 21.99
N PHE A 143 -10.10 22.00 21.39
CA PHE A 143 -9.68 23.33 21.89
C PHE A 143 -10.85 24.30 21.97
#